data_e0231feb1e681aadef38bd6404396e9d
#
_entry.id   e0231feb1e681aadef38bd6404396e9d
#
_cell.length_a   1.000
_cell.length_b   1.000
_cell.length_c   1.000
_cell.angle_alpha   90.00
_cell.angle_beta   90.00
_cell.angle_gamma   90.00
#
_symmetry.space_group_name_H-M   'P 1'
#
loop_
_entity.id
_entity.type
_entity.pdbx_description
1 polymer ?
#
loop_
_entity_poly.entity_id
_entity_poly.type
_entity_poly.pdbx_seq_one_letter_code
_entity_poly.pdbx_strand_id
1 'polypeptide(L)'
;MARPKSEDKKQALLEAATVAFAQSGIAASTALIARKAGVAEGTLFRYFATKDDLLNALYLHLKQDLCQAMLANLDRTITLPKEHTRNIWNSYVDWGIRNPVAHAAIRQIGVSEKLSAETEQAVKE
;
A
#
# COMPACT_ATOMS: atom_id res chain seq x y z
N MET A 1 -9.05 20.52 -10.89
CA MET A 1 -7.92 20.36 -11.82
C MET A 1 -7.71 18.88 -12.11
N ALA A 2 -7.65 18.52 -13.38
CA ALA A 2 -7.47 17.12 -13.77
C ALA A 2 -6.02 16.71 -13.54
N ARG A 3 -5.84 15.47 -13.06
CA ARG A 3 -4.50 14.90 -12.89
C ARG A 3 -3.91 14.57 -14.26
N PRO A 4 -2.58 14.62 -14.42
CA PRO A 4 -1.94 14.15 -15.65
C PRO A 4 -2.29 12.69 -15.92
N LYS A 5 -2.36 12.30 -17.19
CA LYS A 5 -2.65 10.92 -17.56
C LYS A 5 -1.64 9.93 -16.99
N SER A 6 -0.38 10.35 -16.84
CA SER A 6 0.66 9.51 -16.26
C SER A 6 0.38 9.18 -14.80
N GLU A 7 -0.14 10.14 -14.03
CA GLU A 7 -0.51 9.91 -12.65
C GLU A 7 -1.72 8.98 -12.53
N ASP A 8 -2.69 9.12 -13.46
CA ASP A 8 -3.86 8.25 -13.47
C ASP A 8 -3.47 6.80 -13.80
N LYS A 9 -2.54 6.59 -14.72
CA LYS A 9 -2.05 5.25 -15.05
C LYS A 9 -1.27 4.64 -13.88
N LYS A 10 -0.44 5.44 -13.24
CA LYS A 10 0.31 4.98 -12.07
C LYS A 10 -0.64 4.57 -10.95
N GLN A 11 -1.66 5.38 -10.68
CA GLN A 11 -2.65 5.08 -9.64
C GLN A 11 -3.42 3.80 -9.99
N ALA A 12 -3.82 3.64 -11.26
CA ALA A 12 -4.52 2.43 -11.72
C ALA A 12 -3.65 1.17 -11.53
N LEU A 13 -2.34 1.29 -11.79
CA LEU A 13 -1.41 0.19 -11.58
C LEU A 13 -1.28 -0.18 -10.11
N LEU A 14 -1.20 0.82 -9.23
CA LEU A 14 -1.13 0.58 -7.79
C LEU A 14 -2.41 -0.08 -7.27
N GLU A 15 -3.56 0.37 -7.73
CA GLU A 15 -4.84 -0.23 -7.34
C GLU A 15 -4.96 -1.67 -7.82
N ALA A 16 -4.59 -1.93 -9.09
CA ALA A 16 -4.63 -3.27 -9.64
C ALA A 16 -3.66 -4.20 -8.92
N ALA A 17 -2.46 -3.71 -8.59
CA ALA A 17 -1.46 -4.47 -7.85
C ALA A 17 -1.95 -4.80 -6.45
N THR A 18 -2.62 -3.86 -5.79
CA THR A 18 -3.18 -4.09 -4.45
C THR A 18 -4.13 -5.28 -4.46
N VAL A 19 -5.06 -5.30 -5.41
CA VAL A 19 -6.03 -6.40 -5.53
C VAL A 19 -5.32 -7.71 -5.87
N ALA A 20 -4.41 -7.68 -6.83
CA ALA A 20 -3.72 -8.89 -7.29
C ALA A 20 -2.89 -9.53 -6.17
N PHE A 21 -2.12 -8.73 -5.44
CA PHE A 21 -1.29 -9.25 -4.35
C PHE A 21 -2.13 -9.68 -3.15
N ALA A 22 -3.25 -9.02 -2.90
CA ALA A 22 -4.17 -9.44 -1.83
C ALA A 22 -4.78 -10.81 -2.12
N GLN A 23 -5.14 -11.06 -3.37
CA GLN A 23 -5.83 -12.29 -3.78
C GLN A 23 -4.86 -13.45 -4.02
N SER A 24 -3.73 -13.18 -4.66
CA SER A 24 -2.82 -14.22 -5.15
C SER A 24 -1.44 -14.18 -4.50
N GLY A 25 -1.22 -13.26 -3.56
CA GLY A 25 0.09 -13.07 -2.96
C GLY A 25 1.08 -12.48 -3.94
N ILE A 26 2.36 -12.47 -3.56
CA ILE A 26 3.41 -11.86 -4.39
C ILE A 26 3.68 -12.65 -5.68
N ALA A 27 3.10 -13.83 -5.83
CA ALA A 27 3.21 -14.62 -7.05
C ALA A 27 2.38 -14.03 -8.21
N ALA A 28 1.46 -13.09 -7.93
CA ALA A 28 0.68 -12.44 -8.98
C ALA A 28 1.61 -11.83 -10.03
N SER A 29 1.30 -12.06 -11.31
CA SER A 29 2.19 -11.64 -12.40
C SER A 29 2.00 -10.17 -12.76
N THR A 30 3.06 -9.55 -13.25
CA THR A 30 3.00 -8.17 -13.76
C THR A 30 2.09 -8.08 -14.99
N ALA A 31 2.01 -9.14 -15.79
CA ALA A 31 1.09 -9.17 -16.93
C ALA A 31 -0.37 -9.08 -16.48
N LEU A 32 -0.73 -9.82 -15.44
CA LEU A 32 -2.08 -9.76 -14.87
C LEU A 32 -2.38 -8.38 -14.30
N ILE A 33 -1.43 -7.81 -13.58
CA ILE A 33 -1.59 -6.48 -12.97
C ILE A 33 -1.80 -5.41 -14.06
N ALA A 34 -0.99 -5.44 -15.12
CA ALA A 34 -1.13 -4.51 -16.24
C ALA A 34 -2.50 -4.64 -16.89
N ARG A 35 -2.96 -5.88 -17.11
CA ARG A 35 -4.27 -6.14 -17.70
C ARG A 35 -5.39 -5.58 -16.85
N LYS A 36 -5.32 -5.79 -15.52
CA LYS A 36 -6.33 -5.27 -14.60
C LYS A 36 -6.34 -3.75 -14.58
N ALA A 37 -5.18 -3.13 -14.76
CA ALA A 37 -5.06 -1.67 -14.81
C ALA A 37 -5.46 -1.08 -16.17
N GLY A 38 -5.66 -1.93 -17.18
CA GLY A 38 -6.03 -1.48 -18.51
C GLY A 38 -4.87 -0.92 -19.32
N VAL A 39 -3.64 -1.37 -19.04
CA VAL A 39 -2.44 -0.91 -19.75
C VAL A 39 -1.62 -2.10 -20.23
N ALA A 40 -0.70 -1.85 -21.15
CA ALA A 40 0.24 -2.86 -21.59
C ALA A 40 1.30 -3.11 -20.52
N GLU A 41 1.85 -4.34 -20.49
CA GLU A 41 2.90 -4.68 -19.52
C GLU A 41 4.13 -3.77 -19.68
N GLY A 42 4.46 -3.39 -20.91
CA GLY A 42 5.55 -2.44 -21.14
C GLY A 42 5.32 -1.10 -20.48
N THR A 43 4.06 -0.67 -20.41
CA THR A 43 3.72 0.57 -19.70
C THR A 43 3.95 0.42 -18.20
N LEU A 44 3.61 -0.74 -17.64
CA LEU A 44 3.89 -1.01 -16.23
C LEU A 44 5.39 -0.84 -15.94
N PHE A 45 6.25 -1.41 -16.76
CA PHE A 45 7.69 -1.35 -16.57
C PHE A 45 8.28 0.04 -16.80
N ARG A 46 7.55 0.93 -17.43
CA ARG A 46 7.96 2.34 -17.53
C ARG A 46 7.80 3.08 -16.20
N TYR A 47 6.83 2.67 -15.38
CA TYR A 47 6.61 3.25 -14.05
C TYR A 47 7.41 2.54 -12.96
N PHE A 48 7.55 1.23 -13.08
CA PHE A 48 8.24 0.39 -12.09
C PHE A 48 9.18 -0.54 -12.85
N ALA A 49 10.47 -0.29 -12.76
CA ALA A 49 11.47 -0.98 -13.57
C ALA A 49 11.45 -2.49 -13.39
N THR A 50 11.14 -2.96 -12.17
CA THR A 50 11.05 -4.38 -11.85
C THR A 50 9.81 -4.64 -11.01
N LYS A 51 9.44 -5.92 -10.89
CA LYS A 51 8.34 -6.32 -10.01
C LYS A 51 8.66 -5.96 -8.55
N ASP A 52 9.91 -6.12 -8.13
CA ASP A 52 10.32 -5.75 -6.77
C ASP A 52 10.15 -4.25 -6.54
N ASP A 53 10.45 -3.42 -7.52
CA ASP A 53 10.20 -1.98 -7.42
C ASP A 53 8.72 -1.69 -7.23
N LEU A 54 7.86 -2.40 -7.96
CA LEU A 54 6.41 -2.26 -7.80
C LEU A 54 5.98 -2.66 -6.39
N LEU A 55 6.48 -3.80 -5.88
CA LEU A 55 6.15 -4.26 -4.53
C LEU A 55 6.54 -3.23 -3.47
N ASN A 56 7.75 -2.68 -3.58
CA ASN A 56 8.24 -1.69 -2.63
C ASN A 56 7.45 -0.39 -2.69
N ALA A 57 7.17 0.10 -3.90
CA ALA A 57 6.40 1.32 -4.08
C ALA A 57 4.98 1.16 -3.53
N LEU A 58 4.35 0.01 -3.78
CA LEU A 58 3.01 -0.27 -3.30
C LEU A 58 2.97 -0.35 -1.77
N TYR A 59 3.94 -1.05 -1.18
CA TYR A 59 4.01 -1.18 0.28
C TYR A 59 4.10 0.19 0.94
N LEU A 60 5.00 1.04 0.44
CA LEU A 60 5.16 2.39 0.96
C LEU A 60 3.88 3.20 0.82
N HIS A 61 3.24 3.12 -0.34
CA HIS A 61 1.99 3.83 -0.62
C HIS A 61 0.89 3.41 0.36
N LEU A 62 0.70 2.11 0.56
CA LEU A 62 -0.34 1.60 1.45
C LEU A 62 -0.06 1.93 2.91
N LYS A 63 1.22 1.88 3.31
CA LYS A 63 1.59 2.27 4.68
C LYS A 63 1.37 3.75 4.93
N GLN A 64 1.62 4.59 3.93
CA GLN A 64 1.34 6.01 4.05
C GLN A 64 -0.16 6.28 4.20
N ASP A 65 -1.00 5.55 3.46
CA ASP A 65 -2.46 5.66 3.60
C ASP A 65 -2.89 5.27 5.01
N LEU A 66 -2.35 4.17 5.52
CA LEU A 66 -2.63 3.72 6.89
C LEU A 66 -2.21 4.78 7.91
N CYS A 67 -1.00 5.32 7.78
CA CYS A 67 -0.50 6.34 8.70
C CYS A 67 -1.37 7.59 8.68
N GLN A 68 -1.78 8.04 7.50
CA GLN A 68 -2.66 9.21 7.39
C GLN A 68 -4.00 8.96 8.07
N ALA A 69 -4.57 7.78 7.89
CA ALA A 69 -5.84 7.41 8.53
C ALA A 69 -5.71 7.38 10.05
N MET A 70 -4.60 6.83 10.55
CA MET A 70 -4.35 6.77 11.99
C MET A 70 -4.16 8.16 12.59
N LEU A 71 -3.43 9.05 11.89
CA LEU A 71 -3.24 10.42 12.34
C LEU A 71 -4.56 11.19 12.35
N ALA A 72 -5.42 10.96 11.37
CA ALA A 72 -6.73 11.62 11.31
C ALA A 72 -7.62 11.21 12.48
N ASN A 73 -7.43 10.00 13.00
CA ASN A 73 -8.23 9.47 14.12
C ASN A 73 -7.55 9.59 15.47
N LEU A 74 -6.38 10.26 15.52
CA LEU A 74 -5.65 10.44 16.75
C LEU A 74 -6.39 11.41 17.67
N ASP A 75 -6.71 10.96 18.89
CA ASP A 75 -7.34 11.79 19.90
C ASP A 75 -6.26 12.45 20.76
N ARG A 76 -6.03 13.73 20.50
CA ARG A 76 -4.96 14.49 21.18
C ARG A 76 -5.33 14.90 22.60
N THR A 77 -6.58 14.65 23.02
CA THR A 77 -7.01 14.91 24.39
C THR A 77 -6.61 13.79 25.35
N ILE A 78 -6.25 12.61 24.83
CA ILE A 78 -5.84 11.48 25.65
C ILE A 78 -4.43 11.74 26.17
N THR A 79 -4.28 11.69 27.51
CA THR A 79 -2.98 11.94 28.16
C THR A 79 -2.37 10.68 28.76
N LEU A 80 -3.19 9.67 29.08
CA LEU A 80 -2.69 8.43 29.70
C LEU A 80 -2.10 7.51 28.65
N PRO A 81 -0.86 7.01 28.85
CA PRO A 81 -0.19 6.15 27.85
C PRO A 81 -1.01 4.92 27.46
N LYS A 82 -1.68 4.27 28.40
CA LYS A 82 -2.48 3.08 28.11
C LYS A 82 -3.64 3.39 27.18
N GLU A 83 -4.33 4.50 27.42
CA GLU A 83 -5.46 4.92 26.59
C GLU A 83 -4.98 5.39 25.22
N HIS A 84 -3.82 6.05 25.17
CA HIS A 84 -3.22 6.48 23.92
C HIS A 84 -2.88 5.26 23.05
N THR A 85 -2.27 4.23 23.64
CA THR A 85 -1.95 2.99 22.94
C THR A 85 -3.23 2.31 22.41
N ARG A 86 -4.28 2.30 23.23
CA ARG A 86 -5.57 1.75 22.82
C ARG A 86 -6.15 2.51 21.64
N ASN A 87 -6.07 3.83 21.65
CA ASN A 87 -6.56 4.67 20.57
C ASN A 87 -5.81 4.35 19.26
N ILE A 88 -4.49 4.22 19.31
CA ILE A 88 -3.68 3.87 18.15
C ILE A 88 -4.07 2.48 17.63
N TRP A 89 -4.17 1.50 18.53
CA TRP A 89 -4.55 0.14 18.17
C TRP A 89 -5.93 0.08 17.52
N ASN A 90 -6.90 0.75 18.11
CA ASN A 90 -8.26 0.77 17.57
C ASN A 90 -8.31 1.42 16.20
N SER A 91 -7.53 2.48 15.99
CA SER A 91 -7.44 3.13 14.68
C SER A 91 -6.87 2.19 13.62
N TYR A 92 -5.86 1.42 13.98
CA TYR A 92 -5.26 0.42 13.10
C TYR A 92 -6.27 -0.67 12.73
N VAL A 93 -6.97 -1.22 13.73
CA VAL A 93 -7.97 -2.26 13.52
C VAL A 93 -9.12 -1.74 12.63
N ASP A 94 -9.61 -0.54 12.92
CA ASP A 94 -10.67 0.07 12.12
C ASP A 94 -10.27 0.24 10.66
N TRP A 95 -9.02 0.69 10.44
CA TRP A 95 -8.52 0.85 9.07
C TRP A 95 -8.52 -0.49 8.33
N GLY A 96 -8.06 -1.56 8.99
CA GLY A 96 -8.03 -2.90 8.41
C GLY A 96 -9.43 -3.40 8.06
N ILE A 97 -10.41 -3.12 8.90
CA ILE A 97 -11.80 -3.53 8.66
C ILE A 97 -12.39 -2.77 7.46
N ARG A 98 -12.08 -1.47 7.35
CA ARG A 98 -12.58 -0.63 6.26
C ARG A 98 -11.84 -0.85 4.95
N ASN A 99 -10.60 -1.34 5.02
CA ASN A 99 -9.73 -1.52 3.85
C ASN A 99 -9.16 -2.94 3.83
N PRO A 100 -10.02 -3.98 3.72
CA PRO A 100 -9.54 -5.36 3.85
C PRO A 100 -8.59 -5.77 2.74
N VAL A 101 -8.79 -5.28 1.52
CA VAL A 101 -7.92 -5.63 0.39
C VAL A 101 -6.53 -5.00 0.58
N ALA A 102 -6.48 -3.71 0.94
CA ALA A 102 -5.21 -3.03 1.19
C ALA A 102 -4.46 -3.69 2.36
N HIS A 103 -5.17 -4.03 3.43
CA HIS A 103 -4.57 -4.70 4.58
C HIS A 103 -3.98 -6.05 4.20
N ALA A 104 -4.71 -6.84 3.39
CA ALA A 104 -4.22 -8.14 2.92
C ALA A 104 -2.96 -7.97 2.07
N ALA A 105 -2.93 -6.97 1.19
CA ALA A 105 -1.76 -6.69 0.35
C ALA A 105 -0.55 -6.31 1.21
N ILE A 106 -0.73 -5.46 2.21
CA ILE A 106 0.34 -5.08 3.15
C ILE A 106 0.93 -6.32 3.81
N ARG A 107 0.09 -7.23 4.28
CA ARG A 107 0.54 -8.44 4.94
C ARG A 107 1.34 -9.34 3.98
N GLN A 108 0.84 -9.54 2.76
CA GLN A 108 1.54 -10.37 1.78
C GLN A 108 2.91 -9.83 1.43
N ILE A 109 3.00 -8.51 1.20
CA ILE A 109 4.27 -7.88 0.84
C ILE A 109 5.21 -7.86 2.04
N GLY A 110 4.68 -7.56 3.23
CA GLY A 110 5.48 -7.46 4.44
C GLY A 110 6.21 -8.74 4.81
N VAL A 111 5.63 -9.91 4.52
CA VAL A 111 6.26 -11.21 4.83
C VAL A 111 7.06 -11.77 3.66
N SER A 112 7.13 -11.05 2.54
CA SER A 112 7.72 -11.57 1.30
C SER A 112 9.25 -11.55 1.27
N GLU A 113 9.87 -10.78 2.15
CA GLU A 113 11.32 -10.53 2.16
C GLU A 113 11.81 -9.80 0.90
N LYS A 114 10.89 -9.16 0.16
CA LYS A 114 11.22 -8.40 -1.06
C LYS A 114 11.38 -6.91 -0.80
N LEU A 115 11.15 -6.46 0.43
CA LEU A 115 11.28 -5.05 0.76
C LEU A 115 12.74 -4.65 0.88
N SER A 116 13.10 -3.52 0.27
CA SER A 116 14.44 -2.99 0.39
C SER A 116 14.64 -2.32 1.75
N ALA A 117 15.90 -2.20 2.16
CA ALA A 117 16.23 -1.49 3.40
C ALA A 117 15.74 -0.04 3.36
N GLU A 118 15.80 0.59 2.19
CA GLU A 118 15.33 1.96 2.00
C GLU A 118 13.83 2.08 2.25
N THR A 119 13.04 1.13 1.72
CA THR A 119 11.60 1.12 1.92
C THR A 119 11.25 0.87 3.38
N GLU A 120 11.91 -0.10 4.02
CA GLU A 120 11.67 -0.37 5.44
C GLU A 120 12.00 0.84 6.31
N GLN A 121 13.07 1.55 5.99
CA GLN A 121 13.44 2.76 6.73
C GLN A 121 12.41 3.88 6.52
N ALA A 122 11.94 4.07 5.29
CA ALA A 122 10.94 5.10 4.98
C ALA A 122 9.63 4.86 5.74
N VAL A 123 9.23 3.60 5.90
CA VAL A 123 8.00 3.24 6.63
C VAL A 123 8.13 3.55 8.12
N LYS A 124 9.33 3.41 8.69
CA LYS A 124 9.55 3.70 10.11
C LYS A 124 9.54 5.19 10.43
N GLU A 125 9.81 6.02 9.45
CA GLU A 125 9.80 7.48 9.64
C GLU A 125 8.38 8.04 9.52
#